data_9623164aa719783982d3c9dd76f11d01
#
_entry.id   9623164aa719783982d3c9dd76f11d01
#
_cell.length_a   1.000
_cell.length_b   1.000
_cell.length_c   1.000
_cell.angle_alpha   90.00
_cell.angle_beta   90.00
_cell.angle_gamma   90.00
#
_symmetry.space_group_name_H-M   'P 1'
#
loop_
_entity.id
_entity.type
_entity.pdbx_description
1 polymer ?
#
loop_
_entity_poly.entity_id
_entity_poly.type
_entity_poly.pdbx_seq_one_letter_code
_entity_poly.pdbx_strand_id
1 'polypeptide(L)'
;MVNSLAPRRIVFFALMLGTAALLLGLALAALAPGGFGVWEVVILLCLLVVAPWNGISLGTAAPGLWLLLARRQPAAAVLPALAAAGSGPPALNTAIALCVRNEDLAQVLPALGRLLDGLAAAGAGPRFSAWVLSDTQDAALAQREALAFAAFRAGRADAARLHYRRRPQNTGFKAGNIMEFLDHHAAGQDLMLTLDADSEMSAAAVLRLVGCMQADPALALVQHLTVGRPARAAFPRLFQFGMRAGMRAWATGQAWWQQGEGPYWGHNAILRIEPFRRHCRLAPLPDGRAILSHDQVEAVRLHAAGWKVMCLPEEAGSLEANPPALPEYLARDQRWGAGNMQYLALLRLPGMTAMGRWQLVQAILLFLGAPAWVLMLAAAGLNTALGGQVQQGWLLALLLFGWGSNYASKLAGYAEMLLRPARARAYGGRRRFLAGAAAELGFTLLFEPVCQFNKALFLAALPFGLKPGWAPQNRAERGVALADAARLLWPHTLFGLGVVALFALGPPGAWLWALPFTAGLVLAVPFCELTAAPGFSAWLAARGLAATPEELAG
;
A
#
# COMPACT_ATOMS: atom_id res chain seq x y z
N MET A 1 -7.52 -27.16 -15.23
CA MET A 1 -7.40 -25.68 -15.19
C MET A 1 -6.05 -25.15 -14.67
N VAL A 2 -5.09 -26.02 -14.32
CA VAL A 2 -3.75 -25.63 -13.80
C VAL A 2 -2.81 -25.07 -14.91
N ASN A 3 -3.04 -25.43 -16.18
CA ASN A 3 -2.12 -25.09 -17.28
C ASN A 3 -2.18 -23.63 -17.80
N SER A 4 -3.18 -22.83 -17.43
CA SER A 4 -3.29 -21.44 -17.92
C SER A 4 -2.56 -20.41 -17.02
N LEU A 5 -2.12 -20.80 -15.82
CA LEU A 5 -1.38 -19.95 -14.87
C LEU A 5 0.10 -19.84 -15.20
N ALA A 6 0.71 -20.95 -15.64
CA ALA A 6 2.14 -21.03 -15.92
C ALA A 6 2.64 -19.96 -16.91
N PRO A 7 1.99 -19.71 -18.08
CA PRO A 7 2.47 -18.71 -19.04
C PRO A 7 2.50 -17.28 -18.48
N ARG A 8 1.52 -16.87 -17.68
CA ARG A 8 1.45 -15.52 -17.11
C ARG A 8 2.54 -15.30 -16.07
N ARG A 9 2.81 -16.31 -15.25
CA ARG A 9 3.91 -16.29 -14.27
C ARG A 9 5.27 -16.30 -14.96
N ILE A 10 5.43 -17.09 -16.04
CA ILE A 10 6.66 -17.06 -16.86
C ILE A 10 6.91 -15.66 -17.40
N VAL A 11 5.89 -14.99 -17.97
CA VAL A 11 6.03 -13.61 -18.46
C VAL A 11 6.41 -12.65 -17.33
N PHE A 12 5.77 -12.74 -16.16
CA PHE A 12 6.12 -11.90 -15.02
C PHE A 12 7.58 -12.11 -14.59
N PHE A 13 8.00 -13.36 -14.35
CA PHE A 13 9.36 -13.65 -13.91
C PHE A 13 10.41 -13.34 -14.98
N ALA A 14 10.10 -13.54 -16.27
CA ALA A 14 10.98 -13.15 -17.36
C ALA A 14 11.18 -11.63 -17.42
N LEU A 15 10.13 -10.85 -17.28
CA LEU A 15 10.22 -9.39 -17.20
C LEU A 15 11.00 -8.95 -15.96
N MET A 16 10.72 -9.58 -14.80
CA MET A 16 11.42 -9.27 -13.55
C MET A 16 12.92 -9.55 -13.65
N LEU A 17 13.30 -10.75 -14.06
CA LEU A 17 14.70 -11.13 -14.17
C LEU A 17 15.42 -10.39 -15.28
N GLY A 18 14.76 -10.18 -16.44
CA GLY A 18 15.30 -9.38 -17.54
C GLY A 18 15.58 -7.93 -17.15
N THR A 19 14.67 -7.31 -16.37
CA THR A 19 14.87 -5.97 -15.83
C THR A 19 16.07 -5.92 -14.88
N ALA A 20 16.16 -6.87 -13.94
CA ALA A 20 17.27 -6.94 -13.00
C ALA A 20 18.62 -7.18 -13.73
N ALA A 21 18.64 -8.09 -14.70
CA ALA A 21 19.83 -8.38 -15.51
C ALA A 21 20.27 -7.15 -16.34
N LEU A 22 19.32 -6.43 -16.94
CA LEU A 22 19.62 -5.20 -17.69
C LEU A 22 20.19 -4.11 -16.77
N LEU A 23 19.61 -3.89 -15.59
CA LEU A 23 20.15 -2.93 -14.61
C LEU A 23 21.58 -3.28 -14.20
N LEU A 24 21.84 -4.56 -13.89
CA LEU A 24 23.19 -5.02 -13.55
C LEU A 24 24.15 -4.88 -14.74
N GLY A 25 23.73 -5.21 -15.96
CA GLY A 25 24.53 -5.02 -17.17
C GLY A 25 24.88 -3.56 -17.44
N LEU A 26 23.92 -2.65 -17.28
CA LEU A 26 24.14 -1.21 -17.42
C LEU A 26 25.10 -0.67 -16.34
N ALA A 27 24.96 -1.16 -15.09
CA ALA A 27 25.86 -0.78 -14.00
C ALA A 27 27.27 -1.29 -14.22
N LEU A 28 27.45 -2.55 -14.68
CA LEU A 28 28.75 -3.09 -15.05
C LEU A 28 29.41 -2.25 -16.16
N ALA A 29 28.65 -1.88 -17.20
CA ALA A 29 29.17 -1.05 -18.30
C ALA A 29 29.49 0.39 -17.82
N ALA A 30 28.71 0.95 -16.89
CA ALA A 30 28.96 2.28 -16.32
C ALA A 30 30.21 2.32 -15.44
N LEU A 31 30.46 1.26 -14.67
CA LEU A 31 31.55 1.18 -13.69
C LEU A 31 32.84 0.53 -14.22
N ALA A 32 32.81 -0.02 -15.45
CA ALA A 32 33.96 -0.71 -16.06
C ALA A 32 35.26 0.16 -16.23
N PRO A 33 35.17 1.48 -16.54
CA PRO A 33 36.37 2.29 -16.64
C PRO A 33 37.14 2.33 -15.31
N GLY A 34 38.46 2.09 -15.34
CA GLY A 34 39.29 2.03 -14.16
C GLY A 34 39.33 0.68 -13.42
N GLY A 35 38.48 -0.28 -13.82
CA GLY A 35 38.37 -1.59 -13.18
C GLY A 35 37.41 -1.60 -11.97
N PHE A 36 37.32 -2.76 -11.33
CA PHE A 36 36.40 -2.95 -10.20
C PHE A 36 37.18 -2.98 -8.87
N GLY A 37 37.20 -1.87 -8.18
CA GLY A 37 37.68 -1.76 -6.81
C GLY A 37 36.60 -2.12 -5.79
N VAL A 38 36.85 -1.83 -4.51
CA VAL A 38 35.94 -2.16 -3.41
C VAL A 38 34.59 -1.47 -3.55
N TRP A 39 34.59 -0.20 -3.95
CA TRP A 39 33.36 0.59 -3.99
C TRP A 39 32.45 0.21 -5.16
N GLU A 40 33.02 -0.06 -6.34
CA GLU A 40 32.27 -0.59 -7.49
C GLU A 40 31.63 -1.93 -7.16
N VAL A 41 32.36 -2.83 -6.49
CA VAL A 41 31.80 -4.12 -6.05
C VAL A 41 30.69 -3.92 -5.03
N VAL A 42 30.83 -3.03 -4.05
CA VAL A 42 29.76 -2.70 -3.08
C VAL A 42 28.53 -2.16 -3.79
N ILE A 43 28.69 -1.23 -4.75
CA ILE A 43 27.57 -0.70 -5.55
C ILE A 43 26.84 -1.83 -6.29
N LEU A 44 27.55 -2.73 -6.95
CA LEU A 44 26.98 -3.86 -7.69
C LEU A 44 26.23 -4.85 -6.78
N LEU A 45 26.80 -5.17 -5.62
CA LEU A 45 26.16 -6.04 -4.62
C LEU A 45 24.88 -5.41 -4.06
N CYS A 46 24.91 -4.10 -3.77
CA CYS A 46 23.71 -3.38 -3.35
C CYS A 46 22.65 -3.33 -4.45
N LEU A 47 23.06 -3.08 -5.70
CA LEU A 47 22.16 -3.08 -6.83
C LEU A 47 21.52 -4.46 -7.05
N LEU A 48 22.23 -5.55 -6.81
CA LEU A 48 21.69 -6.92 -6.87
C LEU A 48 20.53 -7.11 -5.87
N VAL A 49 20.56 -6.43 -4.73
CA VAL A 49 19.47 -6.47 -3.73
C VAL A 49 18.30 -5.56 -4.14
N VAL A 50 18.57 -4.42 -4.77
CA VAL A 50 17.55 -3.42 -5.14
C VAL A 50 16.87 -3.75 -6.48
N ALA A 51 17.61 -4.25 -7.47
CA ALA A 51 17.14 -4.50 -8.83
C ALA A 51 15.91 -5.43 -8.94
N PRO A 52 15.74 -6.48 -8.10
CA PRO A 52 14.53 -7.31 -8.13
C PRO A 52 13.25 -6.50 -7.92
N TRP A 53 13.25 -5.46 -7.08
CA TRP A 53 12.08 -4.62 -6.86
C TRP A 53 11.70 -3.82 -8.13
N ASN A 54 12.67 -3.29 -8.85
CA ASN A 54 12.47 -2.65 -10.15
C ASN A 54 11.83 -3.63 -11.15
N GLY A 55 12.32 -4.85 -11.16
CA GLY A 55 11.77 -5.92 -12.00
C GLY A 55 10.33 -6.31 -11.62
N ILE A 56 10.02 -6.40 -10.33
CA ILE A 56 8.65 -6.62 -9.82
C ILE A 56 7.73 -5.49 -10.28
N SER A 57 8.19 -4.24 -10.15
CA SER A 57 7.41 -3.07 -10.56
C SER A 57 7.09 -3.09 -12.06
N LEU A 58 8.09 -3.24 -12.92
CA LEU A 58 7.90 -3.27 -14.37
C LEU A 58 7.12 -4.53 -14.81
N GLY A 59 7.45 -5.71 -14.28
CA GLY A 59 6.81 -6.98 -14.60
C GLY A 59 5.34 -7.04 -14.20
N THR A 60 4.94 -6.24 -13.22
CA THR A 60 3.53 -6.08 -12.82
C THR A 60 2.83 -4.98 -13.61
N ALA A 61 3.47 -3.82 -13.76
CA ALA A 61 2.86 -2.65 -14.39
C ALA A 61 2.63 -2.82 -15.90
N ALA A 62 3.57 -3.45 -16.62
CA ALA A 62 3.47 -3.58 -18.08
C ALA A 62 2.27 -4.45 -18.52
N PRO A 63 2.03 -5.66 -17.98
CA PRO A 63 0.81 -6.40 -18.26
C PRO A 63 -0.45 -5.67 -17.79
N GLY A 64 -0.39 -4.96 -16.65
CA GLY A 64 -1.49 -4.15 -16.15
C GLY A 64 -1.90 -3.06 -17.12
N LEU A 65 -0.95 -2.27 -17.60
CA LEU A 65 -1.21 -1.23 -18.61
C LEU A 65 -1.76 -1.82 -19.91
N TRP A 66 -1.16 -2.91 -20.38
CA TRP A 66 -1.65 -3.58 -21.58
C TRP A 66 -3.12 -3.98 -21.43
N LEU A 67 -3.52 -4.59 -20.31
CA LEU A 67 -4.91 -4.97 -20.05
C LEU A 67 -5.82 -3.74 -19.97
N LEU A 68 -5.40 -2.68 -19.29
CA LEU A 68 -6.15 -1.44 -19.15
C LEU A 68 -6.39 -0.75 -20.50
N LEU A 69 -5.46 -0.89 -21.45
CA LEU A 69 -5.59 -0.32 -22.79
C LEU A 69 -6.29 -1.26 -23.78
N ALA A 70 -6.05 -2.58 -23.71
CA ALA A 70 -6.54 -3.53 -24.69
C ALA A 70 -7.94 -4.07 -24.39
N ARG A 71 -8.36 -4.10 -23.11
CA ARG A 71 -9.64 -4.71 -22.72
C ARG A 71 -10.70 -3.65 -22.42
N ARG A 72 -11.95 -3.91 -22.83
CA ARG A 72 -13.12 -3.07 -22.49
C ARG A 72 -13.47 -3.17 -21.00
N GLN A 73 -13.33 -4.37 -20.43
CA GLN A 73 -13.62 -4.68 -19.03
C GLN A 73 -12.39 -5.34 -18.39
N PRO A 74 -11.33 -4.56 -18.08
CA PRO A 74 -10.08 -5.11 -17.57
C PRO A 74 -10.22 -5.80 -16.20
N ALA A 75 -11.12 -5.32 -15.33
CA ALA A 75 -11.38 -5.97 -14.04
C ALA A 75 -12.00 -7.37 -14.22
N ALA A 76 -12.96 -7.54 -15.10
CA ALA A 76 -13.56 -8.84 -15.40
C ALA A 76 -12.57 -9.81 -16.08
N ALA A 77 -11.58 -9.30 -16.82
CA ALA A 77 -10.53 -10.12 -17.42
C ALA A 77 -9.59 -10.76 -16.39
N VAL A 78 -9.45 -10.16 -15.21
CA VAL A 78 -8.60 -10.65 -14.10
C VAL A 78 -9.41 -11.24 -12.94
N LEU A 79 -10.68 -10.88 -12.79
CA LEU A 79 -11.63 -11.45 -11.84
C LEU A 79 -12.86 -11.95 -12.61
N PRO A 80 -12.84 -13.16 -13.18
CA PRO A 80 -13.95 -13.66 -14.00
C PRO A 80 -15.31 -13.75 -13.29
N ALA A 81 -15.30 -13.96 -11.97
CA ALA A 81 -16.48 -13.94 -11.13
C ALA A 81 -17.26 -12.62 -11.24
N LEU A 82 -16.59 -11.51 -11.56
CA LEU A 82 -17.24 -10.22 -11.77
C LEU A 82 -18.15 -10.20 -13.01
N ALA A 83 -17.75 -10.88 -14.07
CA ALA A 83 -18.59 -11.01 -15.29
C ALA A 83 -19.75 -12.00 -15.09
N ALA A 84 -19.56 -12.98 -14.23
CA ALA A 84 -20.55 -13.99 -13.88
C ALA A 84 -21.51 -13.52 -12.77
N ALA A 85 -21.17 -12.45 -12.05
CA ALA A 85 -22.03 -11.86 -11.04
C ALA A 85 -23.31 -11.31 -11.67
N GLY A 86 -24.44 -11.91 -11.32
CA GLY A 86 -25.75 -11.46 -11.78
C GLY A 86 -26.14 -10.12 -11.13
N SER A 87 -27.13 -9.45 -11.71
CA SER A 87 -27.75 -8.25 -11.16
C SER A 87 -28.82 -8.54 -10.07
N GLY A 88 -28.96 -9.81 -9.69
CA GLY A 88 -29.93 -10.23 -8.68
C GLY A 88 -29.57 -9.77 -7.26
N PRO A 89 -30.55 -9.81 -6.33
CA PRO A 89 -30.32 -9.44 -4.93
C PRO A 89 -29.30 -10.39 -4.27
N PRO A 90 -28.57 -9.93 -3.26
CA PRO A 90 -27.65 -10.79 -2.52
C PRO A 90 -28.41 -11.91 -1.80
N ALA A 91 -27.94 -13.15 -1.98
CA ALA A 91 -28.47 -14.33 -1.31
C ALA A 91 -27.72 -14.67 -0.01
N LEU A 92 -26.42 -14.29 0.06
CA LEU A 92 -25.56 -14.59 1.19
C LEU A 92 -25.69 -13.53 2.29
N ASN A 93 -25.81 -13.98 3.53
CA ASN A 93 -25.81 -13.10 4.70
C ASN A 93 -24.39 -12.59 4.95
N THR A 94 -24.24 -11.29 5.15
CA THR A 94 -22.95 -10.64 5.25
C THR A 94 -22.83 -9.81 6.52
N ALA A 95 -21.86 -10.12 7.38
CA ALA A 95 -21.48 -9.30 8.51
C ALA A 95 -20.50 -8.20 8.08
N ILE A 96 -20.81 -6.95 8.35
CA ILE A 96 -19.89 -5.82 8.21
C ILE A 96 -19.12 -5.69 9.52
N ALA A 97 -17.84 -6.04 9.53
CA ALA A 97 -16.97 -6.01 10.70
C ALA A 97 -16.10 -4.75 10.66
N LEU A 98 -16.46 -3.76 11.46
CA LEU A 98 -15.73 -2.49 11.61
C LEU A 98 -14.83 -2.59 12.84
N CYS A 99 -13.52 -2.72 12.62
CA CYS A 99 -12.52 -2.82 13.67
C CYS A 99 -12.10 -1.45 14.16
N VAL A 100 -12.20 -1.20 15.47
CA VAL A 100 -11.84 0.08 16.10
C VAL A 100 -10.97 -0.13 17.33
N ARG A 101 -10.09 0.83 17.62
CA ARG A 101 -9.27 0.86 18.82
C ARG A 101 -8.88 2.29 19.17
N ASN A 102 -9.47 2.84 20.19
CA ASN A 102 -9.25 4.22 20.66
C ASN A 102 -9.65 5.29 19.63
N GLU A 103 -10.51 4.96 18.66
CA GLU A 103 -11.06 5.91 17.71
C GLU A 103 -12.28 6.65 18.27
N ASP A 104 -12.49 7.87 17.77
CA ASP A 104 -13.73 8.60 18.02
C ASP A 104 -14.84 8.09 17.08
N LEU A 105 -15.76 7.29 17.63
CA LEU A 105 -16.86 6.71 16.85
C LEU A 105 -17.79 7.76 16.24
N ALA A 106 -17.86 8.97 16.78
CA ALA A 106 -18.65 10.05 16.17
C ALA A 106 -18.13 10.43 14.77
N GLN A 107 -16.83 10.24 14.52
CA GLN A 107 -16.23 10.46 13.20
C GLN A 107 -16.29 9.21 12.29
N VAL A 108 -16.33 8.02 12.86
CA VAL A 108 -16.31 6.74 12.14
C VAL A 108 -17.70 6.30 11.69
N LEU A 109 -18.69 6.37 12.56
CA LEU A 109 -20.05 5.88 12.32
C LEU A 109 -20.80 6.53 11.14
N PRO A 110 -20.57 7.79 10.76
CA PRO A 110 -21.20 8.38 9.57
C PRO A 110 -20.88 7.65 8.27
N ALA A 111 -19.66 7.11 8.10
CA ALA A 111 -19.28 6.32 6.92
C ALA A 111 -20.03 4.97 6.90
N LEU A 112 -20.11 4.30 8.05
CA LEU A 112 -20.92 3.09 8.20
C LEU A 112 -22.41 3.36 7.92
N GLY A 113 -22.95 4.49 8.42
CA GLY A 113 -24.33 4.91 8.16
C GLY A 113 -24.62 5.04 6.66
N ARG A 114 -23.78 5.77 5.92
CA ARG A 114 -23.91 5.92 4.46
C ARG A 114 -23.90 4.57 3.73
N LEU A 115 -23.02 3.64 4.15
CA LEU A 115 -22.99 2.31 3.58
C LEU A 115 -24.30 1.55 3.82
N LEU A 116 -24.79 1.54 5.07
CA LEU A 116 -26.04 0.85 5.44
C LEU A 116 -27.25 1.43 4.72
N ASP A 117 -27.34 2.75 4.63
CA ASP A 117 -28.42 3.46 3.93
C ASP A 117 -28.40 3.13 2.42
N GLY A 118 -27.21 3.08 1.81
CA GLY A 118 -27.04 2.68 0.41
C GLY A 118 -27.42 1.20 0.17
N LEU A 119 -27.12 0.29 1.10
CA LEU A 119 -27.53 -1.10 1.04
C LEU A 119 -29.04 -1.26 1.18
N ALA A 120 -29.66 -0.47 2.08
CA ALA A 120 -31.11 -0.45 2.24
C ALA A 120 -31.81 0.09 0.98
N ALA A 121 -31.31 1.20 0.40
CA ALA A 121 -31.82 1.78 -0.84
C ALA A 121 -31.72 0.80 -2.04
N ALA A 122 -30.71 -0.07 -2.05
CA ALA A 122 -30.55 -1.14 -3.02
C ALA A 122 -31.43 -2.39 -2.74
N GLY A 123 -32.26 -2.37 -1.70
CA GLY A 123 -33.10 -3.51 -1.30
C GLY A 123 -32.32 -4.66 -0.66
N ALA A 124 -31.02 -4.46 -0.36
CA ALA A 124 -30.13 -5.50 0.16
C ALA A 124 -30.04 -5.52 1.70
N GLY A 125 -30.52 -4.47 2.37
CA GLY A 125 -30.39 -4.27 3.81
C GLY A 125 -30.65 -5.50 4.69
N PRO A 126 -31.72 -6.32 4.46
CA PRO A 126 -31.99 -7.51 5.27
C PRO A 126 -30.88 -8.56 5.30
N ARG A 127 -29.99 -8.59 4.32
CA ARG A 127 -28.87 -9.53 4.23
C ARG A 127 -27.61 -9.05 4.93
N PHE A 128 -27.62 -7.84 5.50
CA PHE A 128 -26.45 -7.24 6.14
C PHE A 128 -26.70 -7.00 7.62
N SER A 129 -25.70 -7.32 8.43
CA SER A 129 -25.58 -6.90 9.84
C SER A 129 -24.27 -6.13 10.02
N ALA A 130 -24.25 -5.16 10.93
CA ALA A 130 -23.04 -4.39 11.20
C ALA A 130 -22.56 -4.61 12.64
N TRP A 131 -21.27 -4.83 12.78
CA TRP A 131 -20.59 -5.13 14.01
C TRP A 131 -19.44 -4.16 14.22
N VAL A 132 -19.51 -3.33 15.25
CA VAL A 132 -18.36 -2.54 15.71
C VAL A 132 -17.56 -3.40 16.69
N LEU A 133 -16.37 -3.79 16.28
CA LEU A 133 -15.47 -4.69 17.01
C LEU A 133 -14.39 -3.86 17.71
N SER A 134 -14.62 -3.47 18.97
CA SER A 134 -13.73 -2.60 19.72
C SER A 134 -12.65 -3.37 20.48
N ASP A 135 -11.41 -2.90 20.34
CA ASP A 135 -10.22 -3.29 21.11
C ASP A 135 -9.75 -2.18 22.06
N THR A 136 -10.58 -1.19 22.33
CA THR A 136 -10.29 -0.07 23.21
C THR A 136 -10.18 -0.53 24.66
N GLN A 137 -9.00 -0.35 25.28
CA GLN A 137 -8.74 -0.77 26.66
C GLN A 137 -9.02 0.35 27.69
N ASP A 138 -8.86 1.61 27.28
CA ASP A 138 -9.19 2.76 28.10
C ASP A 138 -10.70 2.80 28.41
N ALA A 139 -11.05 2.81 29.71
CA ALA A 139 -12.44 2.74 30.14
C ALA A 139 -13.27 3.98 29.75
N ALA A 140 -12.66 5.17 29.81
CA ALA A 140 -13.34 6.43 29.46
C ALA A 140 -13.59 6.53 27.97
N LEU A 141 -12.63 6.11 27.13
CA LEU A 141 -12.81 6.01 25.68
C LEU A 141 -13.86 4.97 25.32
N ALA A 142 -13.83 3.79 25.93
CA ALA A 142 -14.80 2.72 25.70
C ALA A 142 -16.23 3.14 26.08
N GLN A 143 -16.40 3.90 27.15
CA GLN A 143 -17.70 4.45 27.52
C GLN A 143 -18.21 5.44 26.47
N ARG A 144 -17.33 6.31 25.96
CA ARG A 144 -17.68 7.26 24.86
C ARG A 144 -18.04 6.50 23.57
N GLU A 145 -17.29 5.46 23.23
CA GLU A 145 -17.62 4.59 22.09
C GLU A 145 -19.02 3.99 22.23
N ALA A 146 -19.33 3.40 23.40
CA ALA A 146 -20.63 2.78 23.66
C ALA A 146 -21.80 3.79 23.57
N LEU A 147 -21.62 4.99 24.11
CA LEU A 147 -22.63 6.07 24.04
C LEU A 147 -22.83 6.55 22.59
N ALA A 148 -21.76 6.77 21.84
CA ALA A 148 -21.82 7.17 20.44
C ALA A 148 -22.53 6.10 19.60
N PHE A 149 -22.22 4.82 19.82
CA PHE A 149 -22.89 3.72 19.13
C PHE A 149 -24.37 3.61 19.52
N ALA A 150 -24.73 3.76 20.79
CA ALA A 150 -26.12 3.75 21.24
C ALA A 150 -26.93 4.87 20.59
N ALA A 151 -26.38 6.08 20.51
CA ALA A 151 -27.00 7.22 19.82
C ALA A 151 -27.16 6.96 18.31
N PHE A 152 -26.14 6.41 17.66
CA PHE A 152 -26.19 6.03 16.24
C PHE A 152 -27.30 5.00 15.97
N ARG A 153 -27.42 4.00 16.84
CA ARG A 153 -28.41 2.91 16.72
C ARG A 153 -29.84 3.38 16.95
N ALA A 154 -30.07 4.30 17.90
CA ALA A 154 -31.40 4.67 18.40
C ALA A 154 -32.33 5.24 17.32
N GLY A 155 -31.79 5.92 16.29
CA GLY A 155 -32.58 6.55 15.22
C GLY A 155 -32.74 5.70 13.97
N ARG A 156 -32.34 4.42 13.98
CA ARG A 156 -32.24 3.62 12.75
C ARG A 156 -33.29 2.50 12.66
N ALA A 157 -33.87 2.36 11.48
CA ALA A 157 -34.81 1.27 11.18
C ALA A 157 -34.15 -0.13 11.20
N ASP A 158 -32.83 -0.19 10.99
CA ASP A 158 -32.04 -1.42 11.00
C ASP A 158 -31.38 -1.72 12.35
N ALA A 159 -31.77 -1.03 13.43
CA ALA A 159 -31.20 -1.11 14.79
C ALA A 159 -31.03 -2.54 15.33
N ALA A 160 -31.93 -3.47 14.96
CA ALA A 160 -31.86 -4.87 15.39
C ALA A 160 -30.65 -5.63 14.78
N ARG A 161 -30.08 -5.14 13.68
CA ARG A 161 -28.90 -5.73 13.00
C ARG A 161 -27.61 -4.97 13.27
N LEU A 162 -27.61 -4.02 14.23
CA LEU A 162 -26.45 -3.22 14.61
C LEU A 162 -25.95 -3.65 15.98
N HIS A 163 -24.68 -4.01 16.06
CA HIS A 163 -24.07 -4.59 17.24
C HIS A 163 -22.75 -3.87 17.58
N TYR A 164 -22.52 -3.66 18.88
CA TYR A 164 -21.24 -3.19 19.41
C TYR A 164 -20.69 -4.25 20.35
N ARG A 165 -19.45 -4.66 20.13
CA ARG A 165 -18.78 -5.62 20.99
C ARG A 165 -17.38 -5.11 21.33
N ARG A 166 -17.09 -5.00 22.61
CA ARG A 166 -15.76 -4.69 23.14
C ARG A 166 -15.16 -5.92 23.79
N ARG A 167 -13.90 -6.20 23.49
CA ARG A 167 -13.14 -7.25 24.17
C ARG A 167 -12.53 -6.73 25.46
N PRO A 168 -12.48 -7.55 26.55
CA PRO A 168 -11.77 -7.19 27.77
C PRO A 168 -10.25 -7.17 27.59
N GLN A 169 -9.70 -7.98 26.68
CA GLN A 169 -8.27 -8.09 26.40
C GLN A 169 -8.01 -8.06 24.89
N ASN A 170 -6.99 -7.31 24.47
CA ASN A 170 -6.60 -7.14 23.07
C ASN A 170 -5.60 -8.24 22.63
N THR A 171 -5.91 -9.51 22.87
CA THR A 171 -5.06 -10.63 22.52
C THR A 171 -5.04 -10.84 21.00
N GLY A 172 -3.85 -10.89 20.38
CA GLY A 172 -3.70 -11.10 18.94
C GLY A 172 -4.12 -9.89 18.09
N PHE A 173 -4.34 -8.73 18.69
CA PHE A 173 -4.71 -7.49 18.01
C PHE A 173 -5.92 -7.66 17.08
N LYS A 174 -5.91 -7.02 15.89
CA LYS A 174 -7.00 -7.09 14.92
C LYS A 174 -7.32 -8.53 14.48
N ALA A 175 -6.30 -9.35 14.19
CA ALA A 175 -6.50 -10.75 13.81
C ALA A 175 -7.23 -11.54 14.92
N GLY A 176 -6.81 -11.37 16.18
CA GLY A 176 -7.48 -11.98 17.32
C GLY A 176 -8.91 -11.47 17.52
N ASN A 177 -9.13 -10.16 17.27
CA ASN A 177 -10.46 -9.55 17.34
C ASN A 177 -11.43 -10.17 16.32
N ILE A 178 -10.97 -10.30 15.08
CA ILE A 178 -11.74 -10.93 14.01
C ILE A 178 -12.01 -12.40 14.32
N MET A 179 -10.99 -13.18 14.77
CA MET A 179 -11.18 -14.59 15.08
C MET A 179 -12.18 -14.83 16.20
N GLU A 180 -12.13 -14.04 17.29
CA GLU A 180 -13.09 -14.14 18.37
C GLU A 180 -14.53 -13.81 17.92
N PHE A 181 -14.66 -12.79 17.04
CA PHE A 181 -15.95 -12.50 16.41
C PHE A 181 -16.47 -13.69 15.59
N LEU A 182 -15.62 -14.30 14.77
CA LEU A 182 -15.98 -15.45 13.94
C LEU A 182 -16.37 -16.68 14.78
N ASP A 183 -15.72 -16.89 15.91
CA ASP A 183 -16.00 -18.02 16.79
C ASP A 183 -17.33 -17.89 17.54
N HIS A 184 -17.68 -16.68 17.98
CA HIS A 184 -18.74 -16.49 18.97
C HIS A 184 -19.95 -15.69 18.47
N HIS A 185 -19.80 -14.91 17.39
CA HIS A 185 -20.83 -13.94 16.99
C HIS A 185 -21.26 -14.04 15.52
N ALA A 186 -20.56 -14.81 14.69
CA ALA A 186 -20.83 -14.89 13.26
C ALA A 186 -21.84 -15.97 12.86
N ALA A 187 -22.58 -16.54 13.80
CA ALA A 187 -23.59 -17.56 13.50
C ALA A 187 -24.64 -17.03 12.51
N GLY A 188 -24.95 -17.81 11.47
CA GLY A 188 -25.89 -17.41 10.43
C GLY A 188 -25.37 -16.42 9.40
N GLN A 189 -24.08 -16.06 9.45
CA GLN A 189 -23.41 -15.24 8.45
C GLN A 189 -22.56 -16.12 7.51
N ASP A 190 -22.65 -15.86 6.21
CA ASP A 190 -21.88 -16.58 5.19
C ASP A 190 -20.58 -15.84 4.88
N LEU A 191 -20.67 -14.50 4.81
CA LEU A 191 -19.59 -13.61 4.44
C LEU A 191 -19.30 -12.59 5.54
N MET A 192 -18.08 -12.07 5.55
CA MET A 192 -17.68 -10.93 6.35
C MET A 192 -16.99 -9.88 5.46
N LEU A 193 -17.44 -8.63 5.57
CA LEU A 193 -16.77 -7.46 5.03
C LEU A 193 -15.88 -6.87 6.12
N THR A 194 -14.57 -6.80 5.91
CA THR A 194 -13.63 -6.22 6.86
C THR A 194 -13.41 -4.74 6.58
N LEU A 195 -13.63 -3.89 7.58
CA LEU A 195 -13.40 -2.45 7.51
C LEU A 195 -12.49 -2.00 8.66
N ASP A 196 -11.61 -1.06 8.38
CA ASP A 196 -10.91 -0.27 9.39
C ASP A 196 -11.70 1.00 9.72
N ALA A 197 -11.35 1.66 10.82
CA ALA A 197 -12.04 2.86 11.29
C ALA A 197 -12.02 4.03 10.28
N ASP A 198 -11.10 4.05 9.34
CA ASP A 198 -10.97 5.03 8.27
C ASP A 198 -11.43 4.53 6.90
N SER A 199 -11.94 3.29 6.83
CA SER A 199 -12.50 2.73 5.60
C SER A 199 -13.83 3.39 5.25
N GLU A 200 -13.98 3.74 3.98
CA GLU A 200 -15.27 4.16 3.39
C GLU A 200 -15.56 3.29 2.17
N MET A 201 -16.66 2.54 2.21
CA MET A 201 -17.10 1.76 1.05
C MET A 201 -18.50 2.15 0.62
N SER A 202 -18.72 2.24 -0.69
CA SER A 202 -20.06 2.43 -1.24
C SER A 202 -20.83 1.10 -1.25
N ALA A 203 -22.15 1.17 -1.12
CA ALA A 203 -23.02 0.00 -1.26
C ALA A 203 -22.82 -0.72 -2.60
N ALA A 204 -22.65 0.02 -3.69
CA ALA A 204 -22.40 -0.55 -5.02
C ALA A 204 -21.11 -1.39 -5.06
N ALA A 205 -20.01 -0.90 -4.45
CA ALA A 205 -18.75 -1.66 -4.35
C ALA A 205 -18.93 -2.93 -3.52
N VAL A 206 -19.60 -2.84 -2.37
CA VAL A 206 -19.87 -4.00 -1.50
C VAL A 206 -20.75 -5.05 -2.22
N LEU A 207 -21.82 -4.63 -2.88
CA LEU A 207 -22.70 -5.54 -3.63
C LEU A 207 -21.96 -6.23 -4.78
N ARG A 208 -21.03 -5.56 -5.43
CA ARG A 208 -20.16 -6.18 -6.45
C ARG A 208 -19.26 -7.27 -5.86
N LEU A 209 -18.68 -7.02 -4.68
CA LEU A 209 -17.89 -8.03 -3.98
C LEU A 209 -18.76 -9.24 -3.59
N VAL A 210 -19.94 -9.02 -3.03
CA VAL A 210 -20.90 -10.10 -2.70
C VAL A 210 -21.27 -10.87 -3.94
N GLY A 211 -21.56 -10.19 -5.06
CA GLY A 211 -21.86 -10.82 -6.34
C GLY A 211 -20.74 -11.74 -6.83
N CYS A 212 -19.47 -11.31 -6.71
CA CYS A 212 -18.32 -12.17 -7.03
C CYS A 212 -18.24 -13.41 -6.14
N MET A 213 -18.48 -13.25 -4.83
CA MET A 213 -18.48 -14.37 -3.88
C MET A 213 -19.63 -15.37 -4.13
N GLN A 214 -20.78 -14.89 -4.61
CA GLN A 214 -21.90 -15.73 -5.01
C GLN A 214 -21.61 -16.48 -6.33
N ALA A 215 -20.98 -15.80 -7.29
CA ALA A 215 -20.70 -16.36 -8.61
C ALA A 215 -19.60 -17.41 -8.62
N ASP A 216 -18.63 -17.33 -7.70
CA ASP A 216 -17.53 -18.32 -7.57
C ASP A 216 -17.42 -18.82 -6.12
N PRO A 217 -18.01 -20.00 -5.82
CA PRO A 217 -17.91 -20.61 -4.47
C PRO A 217 -16.48 -20.97 -4.04
N ALA A 218 -15.52 -21.07 -4.97
CA ALA A 218 -14.11 -21.32 -4.65
C ALA A 218 -13.37 -20.07 -4.15
N LEU A 219 -13.98 -18.89 -4.23
CA LEU A 219 -13.44 -17.66 -3.64
C LEU A 219 -13.60 -17.71 -2.12
N ALA A 220 -12.48 -17.65 -1.40
CA ALA A 220 -12.47 -17.41 0.04
C ALA A 220 -12.38 -15.92 0.35
N LEU A 221 -11.77 -15.12 -0.53
CA LEU A 221 -11.58 -13.69 -0.31
C LEU A 221 -11.50 -12.91 -1.62
N VAL A 222 -12.15 -11.75 -1.65
CA VAL A 222 -11.96 -10.74 -2.70
C VAL A 222 -11.55 -9.42 -2.05
N GLN A 223 -10.32 -8.99 -2.33
CA GLN A 223 -9.78 -7.70 -1.93
C GLN A 223 -10.23 -6.62 -2.92
N HIS A 224 -10.87 -5.55 -2.45
CA HIS A 224 -11.11 -4.38 -3.30
C HIS A 224 -9.87 -3.50 -3.34
N LEU A 225 -9.56 -2.92 -4.50
CA LEU A 225 -8.55 -1.86 -4.59
C LEU A 225 -9.02 -0.66 -3.76
N THR A 226 -8.19 -0.26 -2.79
CA THR A 226 -8.48 0.89 -1.93
C THR A 226 -7.64 2.07 -2.36
N VAL A 227 -8.24 3.25 -2.43
CA VAL A 227 -7.57 4.51 -2.81
C VAL A 227 -7.80 5.56 -1.74
N GLY A 228 -6.90 6.56 -1.68
CA GLY A 228 -7.02 7.64 -0.70
C GLY A 228 -8.27 8.48 -0.92
N ARG A 229 -8.97 8.81 0.17
CA ARG A 229 -10.10 9.74 0.15
C ARG A 229 -9.61 11.18 -0.12
N PRO A 230 -10.47 12.09 -0.61
CA PRO A 230 -10.14 13.50 -0.78
C PRO A 230 -9.50 14.10 0.48
N ALA A 231 -8.44 14.87 0.30
CA ALA A 231 -7.67 15.48 1.39
C ALA A 231 -7.41 16.96 1.11
N ARG A 232 -7.46 17.78 2.15
CA ARG A 232 -7.18 19.23 2.06
C ARG A 232 -5.70 19.53 2.25
N ALA A 233 -5.03 18.82 3.17
CA ALA A 233 -3.60 18.98 3.41
C ALA A 233 -2.76 18.52 2.21
N ALA A 234 -1.65 19.23 1.96
CA ALA A 234 -0.80 19.03 0.79
C ALA A 234 -0.16 17.63 0.77
N PHE A 235 0.32 17.14 1.92
CA PHE A 235 0.98 15.84 1.99
C PHE A 235 0.06 14.70 1.53
N PRO A 236 -1.11 14.43 2.17
CA PRO A 236 -1.98 13.34 1.73
C PRO A 236 -2.56 13.57 0.33
N ARG A 237 -2.75 14.83 -0.08
CA ARG A 237 -3.25 15.19 -1.40
C ARG A 237 -2.28 14.77 -2.52
N LEU A 238 -1.02 15.13 -2.40
CA LEU A 238 0.03 14.77 -3.37
C LEU A 238 0.33 13.28 -3.33
N PHE A 239 0.48 12.72 -2.12
CA PHE A 239 0.74 11.30 -1.92
C PHE A 239 -0.33 10.41 -2.57
N GLN A 240 -1.61 10.67 -2.29
CA GLN A 240 -2.71 9.87 -2.85
C GLN A 240 -2.85 9.99 -4.36
N PHE A 241 -2.55 11.16 -4.94
CA PHE A 241 -2.67 11.36 -6.38
C PHE A 241 -1.74 10.43 -7.15
N GLY A 242 -0.47 10.34 -6.73
CA GLY A 242 0.50 9.45 -7.33
C GLY A 242 0.24 7.96 -7.05
N MET A 243 -0.13 7.65 -5.81
CA MET A 243 -0.49 6.29 -5.42
C MET A 243 -1.72 5.79 -6.23
N ARG A 244 -2.77 6.58 -6.31
CA ARG A 244 -4.01 6.23 -7.01
C ARG A 244 -3.78 5.95 -8.49
N ALA A 245 -3.01 6.80 -9.17
CA ALA A 245 -2.71 6.61 -10.59
C ALA A 245 -1.96 5.30 -10.85
N GLY A 246 -1.00 4.94 -9.99
CA GLY A 246 -0.19 3.73 -10.12
C GLY A 246 -0.91 2.46 -9.68
N MET A 247 -1.71 2.53 -8.62
CA MET A 247 -2.32 1.34 -7.99
C MET A 247 -3.25 0.56 -8.91
N ARG A 248 -3.97 1.22 -9.80
CA ARG A 248 -4.86 0.52 -10.74
C ARG A 248 -4.07 -0.34 -11.73
N ALA A 249 -3.00 0.20 -12.32
CA ALA A 249 -2.14 -0.55 -13.22
C ALA A 249 -1.43 -1.70 -12.47
N TRP A 250 -0.91 -1.42 -11.27
CA TRP A 250 -0.33 -2.43 -10.40
C TRP A 250 -1.32 -3.55 -10.06
N ALA A 251 -2.47 -3.22 -9.47
CA ALA A 251 -3.46 -4.20 -9.02
C ALA A 251 -4.02 -5.04 -10.18
N THR A 252 -4.23 -4.42 -11.38
CA THR A 252 -4.65 -5.16 -12.57
C THR A 252 -3.58 -6.15 -13.03
N GLY A 253 -2.32 -5.73 -13.08
CA GLY A 253 -1.22 -6.60 -13.45
C GLY A 253 -0.99 -7.70 -12.43
N GLN A 254 -1.01 -7.36 -11.15
CA GLN A 254 -0.87 -8.32 -10.05
C GLN A 254 -1.99 -9.37 -10.09
N ALA A 255 -3.24 -8.96 -10.22
CA ALA A 255 -4.37 -9.87 -10.35
C ALA A 255 -4.25 -10.76 -11.60
N TRP A 256 -3.64 -10.26 -12.70
CA TRP A 256 -3.45 -11.03 -13.91
C TRP A 256 -2.45 -12.17 -13.74
N TRP A 257 -1.30 -11.96 -13.09
CA TRP A 257 -0.30 -13.01 -12.99
C TRP A 257 -0.42 -13.86 -11.71
N GLN A 258 -0.98 -13.32 -10.62
CA GLN A 258 -1.24 -14.08 -9.39
C GLN A 258 -2.54 -14.90 -9.46
N GLN A 259 -3.57 -14.38 -10.11
CA GLN A 259 -4.91 -14.97 -10.21
C GLN A 259 -5.49 -15.37 -8.84
N GLY A 260 -5.86 -16.64 -8.64
CA GLY A 260 -6.45 -17.15 -7.40
C GLY A 260 -5.51 -17.15 -6.19
N GLU A 261 -4.23 -16.79 -6.35
CA GLU A 261 -3.27 -16.62 -5.25
C GLU A 261 -2.92 -15.14 -5.08
N GLY A 262 -3.92 -14.27 -5.02
CA GLY A 262 -3.80 -12.83 -4.83
C GLY A 262 -3.52 -12.41 -3.38
N PRO A 263 -3.30 -11.08 -3.13
CA PRO A 263 -3.02 -10.55 -1.79
C PRO A 263 -4.28 -10.31 -0.98
N TYR A 264 -4.10 -10.16 0.33
CA TYR A 264 -5.05 -9.56 1.25
C TYR A 264 -4.36 -8.41 2.00
N TRP A 265 -5.03 -7.26 2.13
CA TRP A 265 -4.49 -6.05 2.75
C TRP A 265 -5.17 -5.71 4.09
N GLY A 266 -5.98 -6.64 4.61
CA GLY A 266 -6.55 -6.56 5.95
C GLY A 266 -7.86 -5.78 6.07
N HIS A 267 -8.24 -4.97 5.09
CA HIS A 267 -9.47 -4.17 5.10
C HIS A 267 -10.05 -3.96 3.69
N ASN A 268 -11.26 -3.43 3.61
CA ASN A 268 -12.01 -3.21 2.36
C ASN A 268 -12.04 -4.47 1.47
N ALA A 269 -12.25 -5.60 2.11
CA ALA A 269 -12.28 -6.92 1.50
C ALA A 269 -13.45 -7.72 2.03
N ILE A 270 -14.01 -8.56 1.17
CA ILE A 270 -15.01 -9.52 1.57
C ILE A 270 -14.39 -10.91 1.66
N LEU A 271 -14.74 -11.65 2.70
CA LEU A 271 -14.25 -13.00 2.92
C LEU A 271 -15.38 -13.97 3.25
N ARG A 272 -15.19 -15.23 2.91
CA ARG A 272 -16.05 -16.34 3.30
C ARG A 272 -15.69 -16.80 4.69
N ILE A 273 -16.65 -16.81 5.62
CA ILE A 273 -16.41 -17.01 7.06
C ILE A 273 -15.85 -18.41 7.36
N GLU A 274 -16.44 -19.45 6.79
CA GLU A 274 -16.04 -20.83 7.12
C GLU A 274 -14.56 -21.11 6.80
N PRO A 275 -14.06 -20.94 5.54
CA PRO A 275 -12.66 -21.19 5.23
C PRO A 275 -11.73 -20.24 5.99
N PHE A 276 -12.11 -18.99 6.22
CA PHE A 276 -11.28 -18.04 6.94
C PHE A 276 -11.12 -18.46 8.41
N ARG A 277 -12.22 -18.78 9.10
CA ARG A 277 -12.19 -19.28 10.48
C ARG A 277 -11.36 -20.56 10.63
N ARG A 278 -11.48 -21.48 9.66
CA ARG A 278 -10.79 -22.77 9.69
C ARG A 278 -9.29 -22.66 9.42
N HIS A 279 -8.86 -21.78 8.51
CA HIS A 279 -7.48 -21.77 8.01
C HIS A 279 -6.65 -20.56 8.45
N CYS A 280 -7.27 -19.44 8.86
CA CYS A 280 -6.56 -18.18 9.12
C CYS A 280 -6.27 -17.90 10.60
N ARG A 281 -6.50 -18.88 11.49
CA ARG A 281 -6.07 -18.73 12.89
C ARG A 281 -4.54 -18.75 12.97
N LEU A 282 -3.97 -17.63 13.42
CA LEU A 282 -2.53 -17.45 13.49
C LEU A 282 -2.01 -17.82 14.88
N ALA A 283 -1.02 -18.70 14.91
CA ALA A 283 -0.23 -18.94 16.11
C ALA A 283 0.80 -17.80 16.29
N PRO A 284 1.18 -17.49 17.53
CA PRO A 284 2.32 -16.61 17.78
C PRO A 284 3.59 -17.12 17.09
N LEU A 285 4.53 -16.21 16.82
CA LEU A 285 5.86 -16.57 16.37
C LEU A 285 6.59 -17.45 17.41
N PRO A 286 7.67 -18.16 17.03
CA PRO A 286 8.43 -19.02 17.97
C PRO A 286 8.93 -18.29 19.22
N ASP A 287 9.11 -16.97 19.15
CA ASP A 287 9.50 -16.12 20.27
C ASP A 287 8.31 -15.58 21.10
N GLY A 288 7.10 -16.09 20.86
CA GLY A 288 5.87 -15.71 21.56
C GLY A 288 5.22 -14.40 21.08
N ARG A 289 5.84 -13.67 20.14
CA ARG A 289 5.27 -12.42 19.61
C ARG A 289 4.11 -12.70 18.66
N ALA A 290 3.11 -11.83 18.69
CA ALA A 290 2.04 -11.84 17.70
C ALA A 290 2.56 -11.41 16.32
N ILE A 291 1.94 -11.96 15.26
CA ILE A 291 2.19 -11.55 13.89
C ILE A 291 1.53 -10.17 13.66
N LEU A 292 2.32 -9.17 13.32
CA LEU A 292 1.86 -7.79 13.15
C LEU A 292 1.14 -7.58 11.81
N SER A 293 1.77 -8.01 10.71
CA SER A 293 1.16 -7.97 9.36
C SER A 293 0.52 -9.34 9.09
N HIS A 294 -0.66 -9.54 9.67
CA HIS A 294 -1.35 -10.82 9.67
C HIS A 294 -2.04 -11.15 8.33
N ASP A 295 -2.48 -10.12 7.64
CA ASP A 295 -3.31 -10.15 6.44
C ASP A 295 -2.68 -10.96 5.28
N GLN A 296 -1.43 -10.68 4.95
CA GLN A 296 -0.73 -11.44 3.91
C GLN A 296 -0.53 -12.91 4.31
N VAL A 297 -0.33 -13.20 5.60
CA VAL A 297 -0.20 -14.58 6.10
C VAL A 297 -1.53 -15.32 6.00
N GLU A 298 -2.65 -14.64 6.27
CA GLU A 298 -4.00 -15.18 6.13
C GLU A 298 -4.29 -15.55 4.66
N ALA A 299 -3.94 -14.67 3.69
CA ALA A 299 -4.05 -14.98 2.27
C ALA A 299 -3.25 -16.23 1.89
N VAL A 300 -1.99 -16.31 2.30
CA VAL A 300 -1.10 -17.44 2.02
C VAL A 300 -1.64 -18.74 2.61
N ARG A 301 -2.28 -18.71 3.78
CA ARG A 301 -2.91 -19.90 4.39
C ARG A 301 -4.15 -20.35 3.62
N LEU A 302 -4.94 -19.41 3.10
CA LEU A 302 -6.06 -19.74 2.21
C LEU A 302 -5.57 -20.41 0.91
N HIS A 303 -4.48 -19.88 0.31
CA HIS A 303 -3.86 -20.50 -0.87
C HIS A 303 -3.40 -21.93 -0.58
N ALA A 304 -2.73 -22.14 0.57
CA ALA A 304 -2.26 -23.47 1.00
C ALA A 304 -3.40 -24.47 1.18
N ALA A 305 -4.60 -23.97 1.55
CA ALA A 305 -5.80 -24.78 1.68
C ALA A 305 -6.59 -24.94 0.35
N GLY A 306 -6.06 -24.43 -0.77
CA GLY A 306 -6.67 -24.55 -2.10
C GLY A 306 -7.76 -23.54 -2.43
N TRP A 307 -7.97 -22.55 -1.56
CA TRP A 307 -8.94 -21.48 -1.78
C TRP A 307 -8.38 -20.35 -2.64
N LYS A 308 -9.26 -19.70 -3.41
CA LYS A 308 -8.90 -18.54 -4.22
C LYS A 308 -8.99 -17.25 -3.37
N VAL A 309 -7.95 -16.43 -3.45
CA VAL A 309 -7.91 -15.04 -3.01
C VAL A 309 -7.68 -14.18 -4.23
N MET A 310 -8.56 -13.23 -4.52
CA MET A 310 -8.47 -12.41 -5.73
C MET A 310 -8.61 -10.92 -5.39
N CYS A 311 -8.19 -10.06 -6.33
CA CYS A 311 -8.33 -8.61 -6.20
C CYS A 311 -9.32 -8.09 -7.26
N LEU A 312 -10.21 -7.17 -6.86
CA LEU A 312 -11.02 -6.34 -7.74
C LEU A 312 -10.28 -5.01 -7.98
N PRO A 313 -9.60 -4.82 -9.13
CA PRO A 313 -8.75 -3.66 -9.38
C PRO A 313 -9.56 -2.45 -9.89
N GLU A 314 -10.55 -2.02 -9.13
CA GLU A 314 -11.38 -0.86 -9.44
C GLU A 314 -11.23 0.22 -8.38
N GLU A 315 -11.11 1.47 -8.81
CA GLU A 315 -10.89 2.60 -7.91
C GLU A 315 -12.15 3.11 -7.23
N ALA A 316 -13.32 2.84 -7.80
CA ALA A 316 -14.55 3.47 -7.36
C ALA A 316 -15.15 2.79 -6.13
N GLY A 317 -15.48 3.58 -5.12
CA GLY A 317 -16.30 3.15 -3.99
C GLY A 317 -15.58 2.42 -2.88
N SER A 318 -14.23 2.47 -2.83
CA SER A 318 -13.42 1.92 -1.74
C SER A 318 -12.31 2.90 -1.39
N LEU A 319 -12.45 3.59 -0.28
CA LEU A 319 -11.59 4.69 0.13
C LEU A 319 -11.02 4.46 1.53
N GLU A 320 -9.85 5.05 1.80
CA GLU A 320 -9.21 5.10 3.12
C GLU A 320 -8.58 6.46 3.39
N ALA A 321 -8.28 6.77 4.64
CA ALA A 321 -7.51 7.95 4.99
C ALA A 321 -6.01 7.71 4.78
N ASN A 322 -5.33 8.68 4.18
CA ASN A 322 -3.87 8.71 4.16
C ASN A 322 -3.33 9.38 5.43
N PRO A 323 -2.06 9.12 5.81
CA PRO A 323 -1.40 9.88 6.87
C PRO A 323 -1.47 11.37 6.59
N PRO A 324 -1.80 12.19 7.60
CA PRO A 324 -2.00 13.64 7.41
C PRO A 324 -0.69 14.39 7.10
N ALA A 325 0.47 13.88 7.52
CA ALA A 325 1.76 14.49 7.30
C ALA A 325 2.88 13.43 7.27
N LEU A 326 4.10 13.86 6.92
CA LEU A 326 5.27 12.98 6.80
C LEU A 326 5.60 12.21 8.10
N PRO A 327 5.57 12.79 9.32
CA PRO A 327 5.87 12.04 10.54
C PRO A 327 4.94 10.85 10.77
N GLU A 328 3.64 11.01 10.53
CA GLU A 328 2.64 9.95 10.66
C GLU A 328 2.85 8.87 9.60
N TYR A 329 3.24 9.26 8.39
CA TYR A 329 3.61 8.30 7.34
C TYR A 329 4.82 7.46 7.76
N LEU A 330 5.90 8.09 8.20
CA LEU A 330 7.14 7.39 8.61
C LEU A 330 6.87 6.43 9.78
N ALA A 331 6.05 6.83 10.75
CA ALA A 331 5.66 5.96 11.86
C ALA A 331 4.83 4.75 11.40
N ARG A 332 3.92 4.94 10.42
CA ARG A 332 3.13 3.86 9.81
C ARG A 332 4.04 2.90 9.04
N ASP A 333 4.96 3.43 8.25
CA ASP A 333 5.88 2.67 7.42
C ASP A 333 6.82 1.78 8.28
N GLN A 334 7.29 2.28 9.42
CA GLN A 334 8.08 1.50 10.38
C GLN A 334 7.31 0.29 10.94
N ARG A 335 6.02 0.45 11.24
CA ARG A 335 5.18 -0.67 11.71
C ARG A 335 5.03 -1.75 10.64
N TRP A 336 4.79 -1.35 9.39
CA TRP A 336 4.73 -2.28 8.26
C TRP A 336 6.08 -2.97 8.05
N GLY A 337 7.18 -2.22 8.17
CA GLY A 337 8.54 -2.79 8.11
C GLY A 337 8.77 -3.86 9.17
N ALA A 338 8.40 -3.58 10.42
CA ALA A 338 8.53 -4.55 11.50
C ALA A 338 7.70 -5.82 11.23
N GLY A 339 6.46 -5.66 10.77
CA GLY A 339 5.60 -6.79 10.43
C GLY A 339 6.14 -7.63 9.26
N ASN A 340 6.63 -6.97 8.22
CA ASN A 340 7.17 -7.67 7.05
C ASN A 340 8.50 -8.38 7.36
N MET A 341 9.32 -7.86 8.28
CA MET A 341 10.54 -8.56 8.73
C MET A 341 10.22 -9.83 9.55
N GLN A 342 9.05 -9.92 10.18
CA GLN A 342 8.60 -11.16 10.83
C GLN A 342 8.39 -12.29 9.81
N TYR A 343 8.16 -11.99 8.54
CA TYR A 343 7.97 -13.01 7.50
C TYR A 343 9.21 -13.87 7.26
N LEU A 344 10.41 -13.40 7.62
CA LEU A 344 11.63 -14.23 7.60
C LEU A 344 11.47 -15.52 8.42
N ALA A 345 10.82 -15.44 9.60
CA ALA A 345 10.52 -16.61 10.42
C ALA A 345 9.42 -17.50 9.82
N LEU A 346 8.55 -16.92 8.99
CA LEU A 346 7.38 -17.60 8.42
C LEU A 346 7.67 -18.31 7.09
N LEU A 347 8.78 -18.01 6.40
CA LEU A 347 9.14 -18.62 5.11
C LEU A 347 9.26 -20.15 5.17
N ARG A 348 9.53 -20.70 6.36
CA ARG A 348 9.70 -22.15 6.60
C ARG A 348 8.42 -22.84 7.05
N LEU A 349 7.28 -22.15 7.12
CA LEU A 349 6.01 -22.77 7.52
C LEU A 349 5.67 -23.94 6.56
N PRO A 350 5.28 -25.10 7.10
CA PRO A 350 4.89 -26.26 6.28
C PRO A 350 3.59 -25.98 5.52
N GLY A 351 3.43 -26.67 4.37
CA GLY A 351 2.20 -26.59 3.57
C GLY A 351 2.05 -25.34 2.70
N MET A 352 2.95 -24.36 2.81
CA MET A 352 2.89 -23.13 2.03
C MET A 352 3.17 -23.38 0.53
N THR A 353 2.38 -22.76 -0.36
CA THR A 353 2.63 -22.82 -1.80
C THR A 353 3.90 -22.05 -2.18
N ALA A 354 4.49 -22.36 -3.33
CA ALA A 354 5.64 -21.61 -3.85
C ALA A 354 5.29 -20.13 -4.05
N MET A 355 4.07 -19.85 -4.53
CA MET A 355 3.57 -18.48 -4.70
C MET A 355 3.39 -17.77 -3.34
N GLY A 356 2.86 -18.45 -2.34
CA GLY A 356 2.76 -17.89 -0.98
C GLY A 356 4.12 -17.50 -0.41
N ARG A 357 5.16 -18.36 -0.57
CA ARG A 357 6.54 -18.01 -0.19
C ARG A 357 7.06 -16.81 -0.96
N TRP A 358 6.82 -16.77 -2.27
CA TRP A 358 7.21 -15.64 -3.11
C TRP A 358 6.57 -14.32 -2.64
N GLN A 359 5.29 -14.32 -2.28
CA GLN A 359 4.61 -13.12 -1.76
C GLN A 359 5.23 -12.63 -0.45
N LEU A 360 5.61 -13.52 0.45
CA LEU A 360 6.33 -13.13 1.67
C LEU A 360 7.73 -12.60 1.35
N VAL A 361 8.46 -13.21 0.41
CA VAL A 361 9.75 -12.70 -0.07
C VAL A 361 9.59 -11.32 -0.70
N GLN A 362 8.58 -11.10 -1.53
CA GLN A 362 8.29 -9.80 -2.13
C GLN A 362 8.04 -8.72 -1.06
N ALA A 363 7.29 -9.05 -0.01
CA ALA A 363 7.03 -8.16 1.11
C ALA A 363 8.29 -7.84 1.93
N ILE A 364 9.20 -8.80 2.10
CA ILE A 364 10.53 -8.60 2.71
C ILE A 364 11.39 -7.67 1.85
N LEU A 365 11.45 -7.91 0.53
CA LEU A 365 12.25 -7.11 -0.40
C LEU A 365 11.81 -5.64 -0.46
N LEU A 366 10.53 -5.36 -0.25
CA LEU A 366 9.99 -3.98 -0.18
C LEU A 366 10.72 -3.13 0.88
N PHE A 367 11.19 -3.75 1.96
CA PHE A 367 11.88 -3.06 3.06
C PHE A 367 13.39 -3.29 3.03
N LEU A 368 13.83 -4.51 2.73
CA LEU A 368 15.26 -4.87 2.75
C LEU A 368 16.07 -4.13 1.68
N GLY A 369 15.45 -3.67 0.60
CA GLY A 369 16.08 -2.82 -0.41
C GLY A 369 16.59 -1.47 0.14
N ALA A 370 15.97 -0.94 1.20
CA ALA A 370 16.31 0.38 1.70
C ALA A 370 17.73 0.51 2.30
N PRO A 371 18.21 -0.38 3.18
CA PRO A 371 19.61 -0.38 3.62
C PRO A 371 20.61 -0.52 2.46
N ALA A 372 20.29 -1.38 1.49
CA ALA A 372 21.13 -1.57 0.32
C ALA A 372 21.19 -0.29 -0.54
N TRP A 373 20.05 0.41 -0.70
CA TRP A 373 20.00 1.69 -1.41
C TRP A 373 20.84 2.77 -0.72
N VAL A 374 20.75 2.89 0.63
CA VAL A 374 21.55 3.85 1.41
C VAL A 374 23.04 3.55 1.29
N LEU A 375 23.43 2.28 1.43
CA LEU A 375 24.82 1.86 1.29
C LEU A 375 25.34 2.09 -0.14
N MET A 376 24.54 1.80 -1.15
CA MET A 376 24.87 2.04 -2.58
C MET A 376 25.13 3.54 -2.83
N LEU A 377 24.30 4.42 -2.28
CA LEU A 377 24.43 5.86 -2.44
C LEU A 377 25.70 6.38 -1.76
N ALA A 378 26.00 5.91 -0.54
CA ALA A 378 27.25 6.24 0.17
C ALA A 378 28.49 5.71 -0.57
N ALA A 379 28.44 4.46 -1.06
CA ALA A 379 29.52 3.85 -1.82
C ALA A 379 29.78 4.59 -3.15
N ALA A 380 28.73 5.04 -3.83
CA ALA A 380 28.87 5.85 -5.04
C ALA A 380 29.54 7.19 -4.75
N GLY A 381 29.19 7.86 -3.63
CA GLY A 381 29.87 9.07 -3.19
C GLY A 381 31.35 8.84 -2.88
N LEU A 382 31.67 7.78 -2.13
CA LEU A 382 33.06 7.41 -1.81
C LEU A 382 33.85 7.05 -3.07
N ASN A 383 33.27 6.26 -3.97
CA ASN A 383 33.89 5.94 -5.24
C ASN A 383 34.27 7.20 -6.03
N THR A 384 33.34 8.14 -6.12
CA THR A 384 33.56 9.41 -6.81
C THR A 384 34.64 10.25 -6.15
N ALA A 385 34.63 10.38 -4.80
CA ALA A 385 35.60 11.13 -4.03
C ALA A 385 37.03 10.56 -4.13
N LEU A 386 37.16 9.25 -4.27
CA LEU A 386 38.43 8.53 -4.38
C LEU A 386 38.94 8.37 -5.83
N GLY A 387 38.30 9.02 -6.80
CA GLY A 387 38.75 9.06 -8.18
C GLY A 387 38.25 7.89 -9.03
N GLY A 388 37.23 7.15 -8.58
CA GLY A 388 36.57 6.10 -9.37
C GLY A 388 36.04 6.66 -10.70
N GLN A 389 36.30 5.94 -11.77
CA GLN A 389 35.91 6.37 -13.12
C GLN A 389 34.56 5.79 -13.50
N VAL A 390 33.74 6.60 -14.15
CA VAL A 390 32.38 6.21 -14.59
C VAL A 390 32.13 6.62 -16.03
N GLN A 391 31.62 5.70 -16.83
CA GLN A 391 31.18 6.00 -18.18
C GLN A 391 29.78 6.65 -18.14
N GLN A 392 29.73 7.96 -18.37
CA GLN A 392 28.54 8.80 -18.17
C GLN A 392 27.32 8.37 -19.01
N GLY A 393 27.53 7.90 -20.24
CA GLY A 393 26.44 7.46 -21.11
C GLY A 393 25.71 6.23 -20.56
N TRP A 394 26.46 5.23 -20.07
CA TRP A 394 25.88 4.04 -19.43
C TRP A 394 25.29 4.37 -18.06
N LEU A 395 25.90 5.30 -17.30
CA LEU A 395 25.32 5.79 -16.06
C LEU A 395 23.97 6.45 -16.31
N LEU A 396 23.86 7.34 -17.31
CA LEU A 396 22.58 7.96 -17.66
C LEU A 396 21.53 6.90 -18.04
N ALA A 397 21.91 5.92 -18.86
CA ALA A 397 21.02 4.83 -19.25
C ALA A 397 20.55 4.02 -18.01
N LEU A 398 21.48 3.70 -17.09
CA LEU A 398 21.18 3.03 -15.82
C LEU A 398 20.16 3.83 -14.98
N LEU A 399 20.39 5.14 -14.83
CA LEU A 399 19.52 5.99 -14.01
C LEU A 399 18.13 6.15 -14.65
N LEU A 400 18.06 6.39 -15.95
CA LEU A 400 16.77 6.53 -16.65
C LEU A 400 15.97 5.22 -16.64
N PHE A 401 16.62 4.08 -16.92
CA PHE A 401 15.96 2.79 -16.89
C PHE A 401 15.63 2.37 -15.45
N GLY A 402 16.51 2.63 -14.48
CA GLY A 402 16.28 2.37 -13.07
C GLY A 402 15.06 3.12 -12.54
N TRP A 403 14.96 4.42 -12.82
CA TRP A 403 13.79 5.22 -12.46
C TRP A 403 12.54 4.80 -13.21
N GLY A 404 12.63 4.63 -14.53
CA GLY A 404 11.52 4.16 -15.35
C GLY A 404 10.94 2.85 -14.86
N SER A 405 11.79 1.88 -14.51
CA SER A 405 11.36 0.58 -13.98
C SER A 405 10.84 0.66 -12.54
N ASN A 406 11.47 1.45 -11.66
CA ASN A 406 11.00 1.65 -10.28
C ASN A 406 9.60 2.30 -10.24
N TYR A 407 9.38 3.32 -11.04
CA TYR A 407 8.10 4.02 -11.13
C TYR A 407 7.18 3.49 -12.23
N ALA A 408 7.43 2.27 -12.75
CA ALA A 408 6.68 1.71 -13.87
C ALA A 408 5.15 1.72 -13.63
N SER A 409 4.70 1.40 -12.42
CA SER A 409 3.27 1.41 -12.09
C SER A 409 2.66 2.80 -12.15
N LYS A 410 3.36 3.81 -11.63
CA LYS A 410 2.94 5.21 -11.67
C LYS A 410 2.90 5.73 -13.12
N LEU A 411 3.97 5.48 -13.88
CA LEU A 411 4.06 5.86 -15.29
C LEU A 411 2.99 5.17 -16.14
N ALA A 412 2.71 3.89 -15.86
CA ALA A 412 1.62 3.15 -16.50
C ALA A 412 0.24 3.78 -16.20
N GLY A 413 0.00 4.16 -14.95
CA GLY A 413 -1.22 4.87 -14.57
C GLY A 413 -1.34 6.22 -15.26
N TYR A 414 -0.27 7.00 -15.34
CA TYR A 414 -0.25 8.27 -16.07
C TYR A 414 -0.49 8.07 -17.57
N ALA A 415 0.12 7.06 -18.18
CA ALA A 415 -0.11 6.70 -19.56
C ALA A 415 -1.58 6.32 -19.82
N GLU A 416 -2.19 5.52 -18.94
CA GLU A 416 -3.63 5.20 -19.04
C GLU A 416 -4.49 6.46 -19.03
N MET A 417 -4.25 7.39 -18.08
CA MET A 417 -5.02 8.63 -17.98
C MET A 417 -4.89 9.50 -19.24
N LEU A 418 -3.70 9.57 -19.82
CA LEU A 418 -3.46 10.36 -21.02
C LEU A 418 -4.03 9.71 -22.29
N LEU A 419 -3.99 8.37 -22.38
CA LEU A 419 -4.46 7.63 -23.54
C LEU A 419 -5.98 7.36 -23.51
N ARG A 420 -6.63 7.45 -22.34
CA ARG A 420 -8.08 7.25 -22.17
C ARG A 420 -8.80 8.57 -21.86
N PRO A 421 -9.38 9.29 -22.86
CA PRO A 421 -10.00 10.61 -22.64
C PRO A 421 -11.09 10.62 -21.55
N ALA A 422 -11.85 9.55 -21.42
CA ALA A 422 -12.88 9.42 -20.38
C ALA A 422 -12.28 9.43 -18.97
N ARG A 423 -11.12 8.80 -18.79
CA ARG A 423 -10.38 8.81 -17.52
C ARG A 423 -9.83 10.19 -17.20
N ALA A 424 -9.19 10.84 -18.18
CA ALA A 424 -8.67 12.19 -18.02
C ALA A 424 -9.77 13.19 -17.64
N ARG A 425 -10.99 13.05 -18.18
CA ARG A 425 -12.13 13.92 -17.83
C ARG A 425 -12.51 13.83 -16.36
N ALA A 426 -12.43 12.65 -15.75
CA ALA A 426 -12.69 12.48 -14.32
C ALA A 426 -11.70 13.29 -13.44
N TYR A 427 -10.51 13.60 -13.95
CA TYR A 427 -9.49 14.44 -13.30
C TYR A 427 -9.50 15.90 -13.81
N GLY A 428 -10.59 16.37 -14.40
CA GLY A 428 -10.71 17.73 -14.92
C GLY A 428 -10.00 17.97 -16.26
N GLY A 429 -9.68 16.89 -17.00
CA GLY A 429 -9.03 16.92 -18.31
C GLY A 429 -7.51 16.73 -18.29
N ARG A 430 -6.92 16.46 -19.47
CA ARG A 430 -5.50 16.11 -19.60
C ARG A 430 -4.55 17.18 -19.07
N ARG A 431 -4.84 18.47 -19.29
CA ARG A 431 -3.96 19.57 -18.83
C ARG A 431 -3.90 19.64 -17.31
N ARG A 432 -5.06 19.53 -16.64
CA ARG A 432 -5.13 19.55 -15.18
C ARG A 432 -4.46 18.30 -14.58
N PHE A 433 -4.70 17.14 -15.18
CA PHE A 433 -4.04 15.90 -14.78
C PHE A 433 -2.51 16.02 -14.89
N LEU A 434 -1.97 16.52 -16.03
CA LEU A 434 -0.52 16.70 -16.22
C LEU A 434 0.08 17.68 -15.21
N ALA A 435 -0.60 18.78 -14.90
CA ALA A 435 -0.14 19.72 -13.87
C ALA A 435 -0.09 19.06 -12.48
N GLY A 436 -1.12 18.27 -12.15
CA GLY A 436 -1.14 17.46 -10.91
C GLY A 436 -0.03 16.42 -10.87
N ALA A 437 0.21 15.72 -11.99
CA ALA A 437 1.27 14.72 -12.12
C ALA A 437 2.67 15.33 -11.99
N ALA A 438 2.91 16.52 -12.56
CA ALA A 438 4.17 17.24 -12.42
C ALA A 438 4.42 17.66 -10.96
N ALA A 439 3.41 18.18 -10.27
CA ALA A 439 3.51 18.54 -8.86
C ALA A 439 3.79 17.29 -7.98
N GLU A 440 3.12 16.18 -8.28
CA GLU A 440 3.30 14.91 -7.57
C GLU A 440 4.66 14.29 -7.85
N LEU A 441 5.18 14.34 -9.08
CA LEU A 441 6.53 13.87 -9.39
C LEU A 441 7.59 14.66 -8.62
N GLY A 442 7.44 16.00 -8.52
CA GLY A 442 8.31 16.83 -7.67
C GLY A 442 8.22 16.42 -6.20
N PHE A 443 7.01 16.15 -5.69
CA PHE A 443 6.81 15.62 -4.35
C PHE A 443 7.50 14.26 -4.17
N THR A 444 7.33 13.33 -5.09
CA THR A 444 7.92 11.99 -5.03
C THR A 444 9.45 12.01 -5.03
N LEU A 445 10.06 12.87 -5.84
CA LEU A 445 11.53 13.02 -5.88
C LEU A 445 12.12 13.47 -4.53
N LEU A 446 11.37 14.26 -3.76
CA LEU A 446 11.80 14.67 -2.42
C LEU A 446 11.40 13.65 -1.34
N PHE A 447 10.26 13.03 -1.48
CA PHE A 447 9.68 12.10 -0.51
C PHE A 447 10.39 10.75 -0.44
N GLU A 448 10.65 10.13 -1.60
CA GLU A 448 11.20 8.76 -1.66
C GLU A 448 12.57 8.60 -0.95
N PRO A 449 13.58 9.47 -1.18
CA PRO A 449 14.85 9.38 -0.47
C PRO A 449 14.70 9.44 1.06
N VAL A 450 13.79 10.30 1.55
CA VAL A 450 13.49 10.39 3.00
C VAL A 450 12.94 9.07 3.51
N CYS A 451 12.00 8.45 2.79
CA CYS A 451 11.42 7.17 3.17
C CYS A 451 12.45 6.04 3.15
N GLN A 452 13.31 5.96 2.13
CA GLN A 452 14.35 4.95 2.02
C GLN A 452 15.35 5.06 3.17
N PHE A 453 15.82 6.27 3.48
CA PHE A 453 16.74 6.48 4.60
C PHE A 453 16.09 6.16 5.95
N ASN A 454 14.84 6.58 6.18
CA ASN A 454 14.09 6.24 7.40
C ASN A 454 13.91 4.72 7.58
N LYS A 455 13.57 4.00 6.50
CA LYS A 455 13.49 2.52 6.51
C LYS A 455 14.83 1.89 6.87
N ALA A 456 15.92 2.38 6.29
CA ALA A 456 17.27 1.88 6.55
C ALA A 456 17.66 2.06 8.02
N LEU A 457 17.44 3.25 8.59
CA LEU A 457 17.69 3.52 10.01
C LEU A 457 16.86 2.60 10.91
N PHE A 458 15.58 2.46 10.61
CA PHE A 458 14.68 1.60 11.38
C PHE A 458 15.11 0.13 11.33
N LEU A 459 15.41 -0.40 10.14
CA LEU A 459 15.85 -1.79 9.97
C LEU A 459 17.20 -2.05 10.65
N ALA A 460 18.12 -1.09 10.61
CA ALA A 460 19.38 -1.19 11.32
C ALA A 460 19.21 -1.23 12.86
N ALA A 461 18.17 -0.58 13.38
CA ALA A 461 17.87 -0.53 14.81
C ALA A 461 17.06 -1.75 15.32
N LEU A 462 16.37 -2.48 14.44
CA LEU A 462 15.55 -3.65 14.81
C LEU A 462 16.32 -4.73 15.59
N PRO A 463 17.53 -5.17 15.19
CA PRO A 463 18.31 -6.19 15.92
C PRO A 463 18.70 -5.75 17.33
N PHE A 464 18.76 -4.43 17.57
CA PHE A 464 19.11 -3.84 18.87
C PHE A 464 17.88 -3.62 19.77
N GLY A 465 16.74 -4.24 19.45
CA GLY A 465 15.56 -4.27 20.31
C GLY A 465 14.60 -3.12 20.12
N LEU A 466 14.73 -2.31 19.05
CA LEU A 466 13.72 -1.31 18.71
C LEU A 466 12.39 -2.00 18.43
N LYS A 467 11.37 -1.65 19.21
CA LYS A 467 10.00 -2.14 19.02
C LYS A 467 9.14 -0.97 18.56
N PRO A 468 8.55 -1.01 17.37
CA PRO A 468 7.59 0.02 16.99
C PRO A 468 6.39 -0.06 17.93
N GLY A 469 6.08 1.05 18.57
CA GLY A 469 4.89 1.17 19.40
C GLY A 469 3.62 1.11 18.53
N TRP A 470 2.56 0.50 19.05
CA TRP A 470 1.23 0.55 18.43
C TRP A 470 0.43 1.71 19.04
N ALA A 471 0.94 2.94 18.86
CA ALA A 471 0.18 4.13 19.24
C ALA A 471 -0.99 4.34 18.28
N PRO A 472 -2.11 4.92 18.74
CA PRO A 472 -3.19 5.38 17.86
C PRO A 472 -2.63 6.29 16.78
N GLN A 473 -3.11 6.12 15.54
CA GLN A 473 -2.69 7.01 14.46
C GLN A 473 -3.41 8.35 14.60
N ASN A 474 -2.66 9.44 14.58
CA ASN A 474 -3.26 10.75 14.36
C ASN A 474 -3.74 10.82 12.90
N ARG A 475 -5.03 11.04 12.70
CA ARG A 475 -5.66 11.17 11.37
C ARG A 475 -6.10 12.60 11.08
N ALA A 476 -6.01 13.49 12.07
CA ALA A 476 -6.35 14.89 11.89
C ALA A 476 -5.27 15.62 11.09
N GLU A 477 -5.68 16.36 10.07
CA GLU A 477 -4.79 17.25 9.32
C GLU A 477 -4.23 18.30 10.27
N ARG A 478 -2.92 18.45 10.32
CA ARG A 478 -2.21 19.38 11.20
C ARG A 478 -0.95 19.91 10.55
N GLY A 479 -0.53 21.10 10.97
CA GLY A 479 0.81 21.60 10.66
C GLY A 479 1.89 20.82 11.44
N VAL A 480 3.12 20.85 10.93
CA VAL A 480 4.31 20.35 11.61
C VAL A 480 5.25 21.53 11.86
N ALA A 481 5.61 21.77 13.11
CA ALA A 481 6.54 22.84 13.43
C ALA A 481 7.93 22.52 12.90
N LEU A 482 8.66 23.54 12.42
CA LEU A 482 10.02 23.38 11.89
C LEU A 482 10.97 22.70 12.90
N ALA A 483 10.83 23.05 14.19
CA ALA A 483 11.63 22.43 15.25
C ALA A 483 11.36 20.94 15.42
N ASP A 484 10.11 20.50 15.29
CA ASP A 484 9.75 19.08 15.39
C ASP A 484 10.20 18.31 14.15
N ALA A 485 10.05 18.90 12.96
CA ALA A 485 10.60 18.38 11.72
C ALA A 485 12.13 18.24 11.81
N ALA A 486 12.83 19.25 12.33
CA ALA A 486 14.28 19.22 12.50
C ALA A 486 14.72 18.12 13.47
N ARG A 487 14.05 17.98 14.64
CA ARG A 487 14.35 16.89 15.60
C ARG A 487 14.19 15.50 15.00
N LEU A 488 13.20 15.31 14.14
CA LEU A 488 12.94 14.02 13.50
C LEU A 488 13.89 13.75 12.33
N LEU A 489 14.20 14.75 11.51
CA LEU A 489 14.79 14.56 10.18
C LEU A 489 16.25 15.06 10.07
N TRP A 490 16.90 15.56 11.14
CA TRP A 490 18.30 15.96 11.08
C TRP A 490 19.25 14.84 10.59
N PRO A 491 19.03 13.52 10.90
CA PRO A 491 19.92 12.49 10.38
C PRO A 491 19.83 12.36 8.85
N HIS A 492 18.61 12.57 8.29
CA HIS A 492 18.38 12.56 6.84
C HIS A 492 19.17 13.69 6.17
N THR A 493 19.03 14.92 6.71
CA THR A 493 19.73 16.10 6.19
C THR A 493 21.27 15.93 6.30
N LEU A 494 21.77 15.45 7.43
CA LEU A 494 23.19 15.24 7.62
C LEU A 494 23.76 14.19 6.65
N PHE A 495 23.07 13.07 6.48
CA PHE A 495 23.47 12.04 5.51
C PHE A 495 23.44 12.58 4.08
N GLY A 496 22.38 13.29 3.69
CA GLY A 496 22.27 13.90 2.36
C GLY A 496 23.38 14.89 2.06
N LEU A 497 23.71 15.78 3.01
CA LEU A 497 24.82 16.73 2.90
C LEU A 497 26.17 16.01 2.80
N GLY A 498 26.39 14.95 3.60
CA GLY A 498 27.61 14.14 3.56
C GLY A 498 27.81 13.49 2.18
N VAL A 499 26.74 12.91 1.61
CA VAL A 499 26.83 12.32 0.27
C VAL A 499 27.11 13.39 -0.80
N VAL A 500 26.42 14.53 -0.76
CA VAL A 500 26.70 15.65 -1.71
C VAL A 500 28.14 16.12 -1.59
N ALA A 501 28.66 16.24 -0.37
CA ALA A 501 30.06 16.61 -0.13
C ALA A 501 31.03 15.59 -0.74
N LEU A 502 30.79 14.29 -0.60
CA LEU A 502 31.61 13.26 -1.23
C LEU A 502 31.63 13.40 -2.76
N PHE A 503 30.47 13.59 -3.39
CA PHE A 503 30.41 13.81 -4.83
C PHE A 503 31.09 15.12 -5.25
N ALA A 504 31.07 16.16 -4.41
CA ALA A 504 31.72 17.44 -4.69
C ALA A 504 33.25 17.36 -4.62
N LEU A 505 33.82 16.36 -3.94
CA LEU A 505 35.26 16.06 -3.91
C LEU A 505 35.73 15.39 -5.21
N GLY A 506 34.83 14.88 -6.03
CA GLY A 506 35.12 14.25 -7.30
C GLY A 506 35.25 15.23 -8.47
N PRO A 507 35.12 14.75 -9.71
CA PRO A 507 35.20 15.60 -10.91
C PRO A 507 34.18 16.74 -10.91
N PRO A 508 34.47 17.89 -11.53
CA PRO A 508 33.55 19.03 -11.60
C PRO A 508 32.16 18.61 -12.11
N GLY A 509 31.12 18.98 -11.38
CA GLY A 509 29.74 18.64 -11.72
C GLY A 509 29.29 17.24 -11.30
N ALA A 510 30.12 16.40 -10.70
CA ALA A 510 29.72 15.05 -10.25
C ALA A 510 28.55 15.08 -9.26
N TRP A 511 28.45 16.09 -8.39
CA TRP A 511 27.36 16.28 -7.44
C TRP A 511 25.97 16.42 -8.11
N LEU A 512 25.91 16.86 -9.38
CA LEU A 512 24.66 16.94 -10.12
C LEU A 512 24.00 15.57 -10.33
N TRP A 513 24.80 14.51 -10.46
CA TRP A 513 24.32 13.14 -10.57
C TRP A 513 23.70 12.61 -9.27
N ALA A 514 24.15 13.16 -8.14
CA ALA A 514 23.61 12.79 -6.82
C ALA A 514 22.30 13.51 -6.49
N LEU A 515 22.02 14.70 -7.07
CA LEU A 515 20.87 15.53 -6.71
C LEU A 515 19.54 14.79 -6.71
N PRO A 516 19.20 13.98 -7.72
CA PRO A 516 17.93 13.28 -7.73
C PRO A 516 17.71 12.33 -6.54
N PHE A 517 18.80 11.89 -5.90
CA PHE A 517 18.77 10.96 -4.76
C PHE A 517 18.99 11.66 -3.42
N THR A 518 19.60 12.84 -3.43
CA THR A 518 20.01 13.55 -2.21
C THR A 518 19.17 14.78 -1.92
N ALA A 519 18.52 15.39 -2.92
CA ALA A 519 17.74 16.61 -2.72
C ALA A 519 16.65 16.44 -1.66
N GLY A 520 15.92 15.32 -1.68
CA GLY A 520 14.93 15.01 -0.66
C GLY A 520 15.53 14.86 0.75
N LEU A 521 16.73 14.30 0.85
CA LEU A 521 17.44 14.15 2.12
C LEU A 521 17.91 15.50 2.67
N VAL A 522 18.57 16.29 1.83
CA VAL A 522 19.07 17.64 2.21
C VAL A 522 17.91 18.55 2.61
N LEU A 523 16.82 18.49 1.88
CA LEU A 523 15.61 19.30 2.09
C LEU A 523 14.56 18.61 3.00
N ALA A 524 14.90 17.52 3.71
CA ALA A 524 13.92 16.74 4.45
C ALA A 524 13.14 17.57 5.49
N VAL A 525 13.81 18.46 6.19
CA VAL A 525 13.21 19.33 7.21
C VAL A 525 12.25 20.35 6.59
N PRO A 526 12.65 21.23 5.65
CA PRO A 526 11.72 22.17 5.02
C PRO A 526 10.63 21.47 4.18
N PHE A 527 10.90 20.31 3.59
CA PHE A 527 9.90 19.51 2.88
C PHE A 527 8.78 19.03 3.83
N CYS A 528 9.14 18.55 5.01
CA CYS A 528 8.18 18.11 6.02
C CYS A 528 7.29 19.27 6.48
N GLU A 529 7.86 20.42 6.79
CA GLU A 529 7.14 21.60 7.22
C GLU A 529 6.23 22.13 6.10
N LEU A 530 6.77 22.32 4.88
CA LEU A 530 6.05 22.86 3.73
C LEU A 530 4.82 21.99 3.37
N THR A 531 5.00 20.67 3.32
CA THR A 531 3.89 19.75 2.92
C THR A 531 2.80 19.64 3.98
N ALA A 532 3.06 20.06 5.22
CA ALA A 532 2.09 20.16 6.30
C ALA A 532 1.55 21.60 6.47
N ALA A 533 2.10 22.60 5.76
CA ALA A 533 1.73 24.01 5.92
C ALA A 533 0.32 24.30 5.36
N PRO A 534 -0.59 24.94 6.14
CA PRO A 534 -1.94 25.26 5.67
C PRO A 534 -1.94 26.18 4.43
N GLY A 535 -1.01 27.14 4.34
CA GLY A 535 -0.88 28.05 3.20
C GLY A 535 -0.55 27.33 1.89
N PHE A 536 0.38 26.36 1.92
CA PHE A 536 0.71 25.56 0.75
C PHE A 536 -0.44 24.62 0.37
N SER A 537 -1.13 24.05 1.36
CA SER A 537 -2.33 23.23 1.15
C SER A 537 -3.44 24.03 0.46
N ALA A 538 -3.73 25.22 0.94
CA ALA A 538 -4.71 26.12 0.33
C ALA A 538 -4.29 26.53 -1.10
N TRP A 539 -3.00 26.77 -1.34
CA TRP A 539 -2.46 27.11 -2.65
C TRP A 539 -2.65 25.98 -3.69
N LEU A 540 -2.40 24.73 -3.29
CA LEU A 540 -2.64 23.56 -4.14
C LEU A 540 -4.13 23.38 -4.45
N ALA A 541 -4.98 23.48 -3.41
CA ALA A 541 -6.42 23.32 -3.54
C ALA A 541 -7.04 24.39 -4.44
N ALA A 542 -6.67 25.67 -4.27
CA ALA A 542 -7.17 26.78 -5.07
C ALA A 542 -6.83 26.63 -6.57
N ARG A 543 -5.73 25.96 -6.90
CA ARG A 543 -5.33 25.65 -8.29
C ARG A 543 -5.86 24.31 -8.78
N GLY A 544 -6.52 23.55 -7.91
CA GLY A 544 -7.00 22.18 -8.19
C GLY A 544 -5.90 21.22 -8.58
N LEU A 545 -4.66 21.44 -8.11
CA LEU A 545 -3.54 20.54 -8.36
C LEU A 545 -3.69 19.27 -7.54
N ALA A 546 -3.39 18.13 -8.15
CA ALA A 546 -3.52 16.81 -7.54
C ALA A 546 -4.93 16.52 -6.94
N ALA A 547 -5.98 17.08 -7.55
CA ALA A 547 -7.37 16.81 -7.15
C ALA A 547 -7.80 15.41 -7.58
N THR A 548 -8.56 14.71 -6.74
CA THR A 548 -9.15 13.41 -7.05
C THR A 548 -10.48 13.56 -7.79
N PRO A 549 -10.96 12.51 -8.49
CA PRO A 549 -12.27 12.54 -9.15
C PRO A 549 -13.43 12.89 -8.21
N GLU A 550 -13.41 12.39 -6.97
CA GLU A 550 -14.45 12.65 -5.96
C GLU A 550 -14.48 14.12 -5.55
N GLU A 551 -13.30 14.76 -5.43
CA GLU A 551 -13.18 16.19 -5.13
C GLU A 551 -13.70 17.08 -6.29
N LEU A 552 -13.60 16.59 -7.52
CA LEU A 552 -14.03 17.31 -8.71
C LEU A 552 -15.50 17.09 -9.07
N ALA A 553 -16.12 16.05 -8.51
CA ALA A 553 -17.52 15.71 -8.71
C ALA A 553 -18.46 16.35 -7.68
N GLY A 554 -17.94 16.78 -6.51
CA GLY A 554 -18.68 17.46 -5.43
C GLY A 554 -18.51 18.95 -5.48
#